data_87b8e4f8ab0b62949f79c8fb93849322
#
_entry.id   87b8e4f8ab0b62949f79c8fb93849322
#
_cell.length_a   1.000
_cell.length_b   1.000
_cell.length_c   1.000
_cell.angle_alpha   90.00
_cell.angle_beta   90.00
_cell.angle_gamma   90.00
#
_symmetry.space_group_name_H-M   'P 1'
#
loop_
_entity.id
_entity.type
_entity.pdbx_description
1 polymer ?
#
loop_
_entity_poly.entity_id
_entity_poly.type
_entity_poly.pdbx_seq_one_letter_code
_entity_poly.pdbx_strand_id
1 'polypeptide(L)'
;MPCVMNIWTGDGFKDVPADRMGPRLRYKDSIEQILSEPYDKNLVKPCVESKVFGIGVESYTVGSAEFTLSFAAMHDGCMPLMDNGHYHPQEYVSDKIPAMLCFYPEFALHLSLI
;
A
#
# COMPACT_ATOMS: atom_id res chain seq x y z
N MET A 1 -2.40 21.62 8.01
CA MET A 1 -2.27 20.17 8.22
C MET A 1 -2.19 19.49 6.87
N PRO A 2 -1.21 18.63 6.63
CA PRO A 2 -1.14 17.93 5.34
C PRO A 2 -2.29 16.95 5.15
N CYS A 3 -2.67 16.77 3.90
CA CYS A 3 -3.69 15.82 3.50
C CYS A 3 -3.03 14.53 3.04
N VAL A 4 -3.49 13.40 3.55
CA VAL A 4 -3.02 12.08 3.10
C VAL A 4 -3.83 11.68 1.87
N MET A 5 -3.13 11.40 0.78
CA MET A 5 -3.75 10.92 -0.45
C MET A 5 -3.51 9.43 -0.59
N ASN A 6 -4.56 8.64 -0.42
CA ASN A 6 -4.46 7.19 -0.46
C ASN A 6 -4.60 6.67 -1.89
N ILE A 7 -3.61 5.87 -2.31
CA ILE A 7 -3.61 5.20 -3.61
C ILE A 7 -3.74 3.70 -3.37
N TRP A 8 -4.72 3.09 -4.02
CA TRP A 8 -4.89 1.64 -3.95
C TRP A 8 -5.53 1.14 -5.22
N THR A 9 -5.38 -0.14 -5.50
CA THR A 9 -6.06 -0.78 -6.61
C THR A 9 -6.92 -1.91 -6.10
N GLY A 10 -8.15 -1.96 -6.59
CA GLY A 10 -9.03 -3.08 -6.35
C GLY A 10 -8.79 -4.13 -7.41
N ASP A 11 -8.39 -5.31 -7.01
CA ASP A 11 -8.29 -6.43 -7.95
C ASP A 11 -9.71 -6.87 -8.30
N GLY A 12 -10.05 -6.80 -9.58
CA GLY A 12 -11.36 -7.24 -10.06
C GLY A 12 -11.52 -8.75 -10.07
N PHE A 13 -10.47 -9.49 -9.78
CA PHE A 13 -10.44 -10.93 -9.87
C PHE A 13 -10.16 -11.55 -8.50
N LYS A 14 -10.90 -12.60 -8.18
CA LYS A 14 -10.62 -13.43 -7.01
C LYS A 14 -9.67 -14.57 -7.36
N ASP A 15 -9.55 -14.86 -8.65
CA ASP A 15 -8.68 -15.93 -9.14
C ASP A 15 -7.28 -15.40 -9.40
N VAL A 16 -6.31 -16.28 -9.26
CA VAL A 16 -4.92 -15.95 -9.55
C VAL A 16 -4.75 -15.85 -11.06
N PRO A 17 -4.39 -14.68 -11.60
CA PRO A 17 -4.21 -14.54 -13.05
C PRO A 17 -2.97 -15.29 -13.53
N ALA A 18 -3.00 -15.70 -14.81
CA ALA A 18 -1.85 -16.36 -15.43
C ALA A 18 -0.67 -15.39 -15.56
N ASP A 19 -0.93 -14.14 -15.92
CA ASP A 19 0.09 -13.10 -15.98
C ASP A 19 0.14 -12.37 -14.64
N ARG A 20 1.21 -12.59 -13.89
CA ARG A 20 1.40 -11.98 -12.58
C ARG A 20 2.30 -10.75 -12.61
N MET A 21 3.09 -10.60 -13.66
CA MET A 21 3.99 -9.45 -13.78
C MET A 21 3.32 -8.25 -14.43
N GLY A 22 2.59 -8.46 -15.50
CA GLY A 22 2.01 -7.38 -16.30
C GLY A 22 1.16 -6.40 -15.48
N PRO A 23 0.13 -6.87 -14.73
CA PRO A 23 -0.67 -5.97 -13.93
C PRO A 23 0.13 -5.21 -12.87
N ARG A 24 1.12 -5.86 -12.26
CA ARG A 24 1.96 -5.21 -11.26
C ARG A 24 2.86 -4.14 -11.86
N LEU A 25 3.41 -4.39 -13.02
CA LEU A 25 4.22 -3.39 -13.72
C LEU A 25 3.37 -2.21 -14.17
N ARG A 26 2.14 -2.44 -14.62
CA ARG A 26 1.22 -1.36 -14.96
C ARG A 26 0.83 -0.53 -13.75
N TYR A 27 0.58 -1.18 -12.62
CA TYR A 27 0.25 -0.47 -11.38
C TYR A 27 1.44 0.38 -10.91
N LYS A 28 2.64 -0.20 -10.92
CA LYS A 28 3.86 0.51 -10.58
C LYS A 28 4.04 1.75 -11.46
N ASP A 29 3.89 1.60 -12.77
CA ASP A 29 4.01 2.71 -13.72
C ASP A 29 2.94 3.78 -13.45
N SER A 30 1.71 3.38 -13.19
CA SER A 30 0.62 4.32 -12.89
C SER A 30 0.89 5.15 -11.64
N ILE A 31 1.38 4.52 -10.58
CA ILE A 31 1.71 5.25 -9.36
C ILE A 31 2.87 6.21 -9.62
N GLU A 32 3.88 5.76 -10.35
CA GLU A 32 5.03 6.62 -10.70
C GLU A 32 4.58 7.83 -11.50
N GLN A 33 3.62 7.68 -12.41
CA GLN A 33 3.05 8.81 -13.15
C GLN A 33 2.30 9.77 -12.23
N ILE A 34 1.52 9.26 -11.29
CA ILE A 34 0.83 10.10 -10.30
C ILE A 34 1.85 10.89 -9.48
N LEU A 35 2.90 10.25 -9.00
CA LEU A 35 3.91 10.90 -8.18
C LEU A 35 4.78 11.88 -8.95
N SER A 36 4.82 11.78 -10.28
CA SER A 36 5.59 12.69 -11.13
C SER A 36 4.92 14.05 -11.30
N GLU A 37 3.61 14.15 -11.01
CA GLU A 37 2.91 15.42 -11.10
C GLU A 37 3.39 16.37 -10.01
N PRO A 38 3.61 17.66 -10.31
CA PRO A 38 4.05 18.62 -9.30
C PRO A 38 2.97 18.80 -8.21
N TYR A 39 3.40 18.74 -6.97
CA TYR A 39 2.52 19.00 -5.83
C TYR A 39 3.35 19.53 -4.66
N ASP A 40 2.69 20.23 -3.73
CA ASP A 40 3.34 20.70 -2.51
C ASP A 40 3.42 19.55 -1.50
N LYS A 41 4.63 19.08 -1.25
CA LYS A 41 4.89 17.96 -0.35
C LYS A 41 4.55 18.25 1.11
N ASN A 42 4.39 19.53 1.45
CA ASN A 42 3.95 19.92 2.78
C ASN A 42 2.43 19.86 2.94
N LEU A 43 1.70 19.86 1.82
CA LEU A 43 0.24 19.85 1.83
C LEU A 43 -0.35 18.47 1.47
N VAL A 44 0.35 17.69 0.66
CA VAL A 44 -0.15 16.39 0.20
C VAL A 44 0.90 15.32 0.49
N LYS A 45 0.46 14.24 1.15
CA LYS A 45 1.30 13.08 1.46
C LYS A 45 0.71 11.84 0.78
N PRO A 46 1.25 11.45 -0.37
CA PRO A 46 0.80 10.22 -1.03
C PRO A 46 1.16 8.98 -0.23
N CYS A 47 0.26 8.02 -0.23
CA CYS A 47 0.52 6.71 0.36
C CYS A 47 -0.10 5.62 -0.50
N VAL A 48 0.41 4.40 -0.35
CA VAL A 48 -0.10 3.22 -1.05
C VAL A 48 -0.62 2.23 -0.02
N GLU A 49 -1.86 1.82 -0.20
CA GLU A 49 -2.53 0.91 0.71
C GLU A 49 -2.48 -0.52 0.18
N SER A 50 -2.08 -1.44 1.05
CA SER A 50 -2.13 -2.87 0.73
C SER A 50 -3.57 -3.32 0.62
N LYS A 51 -3.90 -4.01 -0.48
CA LYS A 51 -5.22 -4.56 -0.69
C LYS A 51 -5.16 -6.07 -0.59
N VAL A 52 -6.12 -6.64 0.15
CA VAL A 52 -6.22 -8.08 0.35
C VAL A 52 -7.65 -8.53 0.05
N PHE A 53 -7.80 -9.79 -0.31
CA PHE A 53 -9.09 -10.45 -0.41
C PHE A 53 -9.18 -11.54 0.65
N GLY A 54 -10.38 -11.78 1.13
CA GLY A 54 -10.58 -12.85 2.11
C GLY A 54 -10.15 -12.45 3.51
N ILE A 55 -9.55 -13.37 4.21
CA ILE A 55 -9.24 -13.25 5.64
C ILE A 55 -7.75 -13.27 5.94
N GLY A 56 -6.91 -13.08 4.94
CA GLY A 56 -5.47 -13.09 5.12
C GLY A 56 -4.78 -12.11 4.22
N VAL A 57 -3.46 -12.11 4.30
CA VAL A 57 -2.62 -11.28 3.45
C VAL A 57 -2.28 -12.11 2.22
N GLU A 58 -3.02 -11.91 1.15
CA GLU A 58 -2.85 -12.65 -0.08
C GLU A 58 -1.80 -11.99 -0.96
N SER A 59 -0.69 -12.71 -1.17
CA SER A 59 0.41 -12.22 -1.99
C SER A 59 0.10 -12.25 -3.49
N TYR A 60 -1.01 -12.90 -3.89
CA TYR A 60 -1.38 -12.95 -5.30
C TYR A 60 -2.06 -11.67 -5.80
N THR A 61 -2.54 -10.82 -4.91
CA THR A 61 -3.19 -9.56 -5.31
C THR A 61 -2.17 -8.59 -5.88
N VAL A 62 -2.60 -7.77 -6.83
CA VAL A 62 -1.70 -6.78 -7.47
C VAL A 62 -1.19 -5.78 -6.44
N GLY A 63 -2.07 -5.26 -5.59
CA GLY A 63 -1.69 -4.33 -4.53
C GLY A 63 -1.39 -5.04 -3.21
N SER A 64 -0.65 -6.13 -3.25
CA SER A 64 -0.28 -6.89 -2.06
C SER A 64 0.64 -6.11 -1.13
N ALA A 65 0.82 -6.61 0.09
CA ALA A 65 1.74 -6.00 1.05
C ALA A 65 3.17 -5.98 0.50
N GLU A 66 3.59 -7.05 -0.17
CA GLU A 66 4.92 -7.10 -0.80
C GLU A 66 5.10 -5.99 -1.82
N PHE A 67 4.08 -5.73 -2.65
CA PHE A 67 4.15 -4.67 -3.64
C PHE A 67 4.20 -3.30 -2.99
N THR A 68 3.24 -3.00 -2.10
CA THR A 68 3.09 -1.65 -1.55
C THR A 68 4.27 -1.27 -0.65
N LEU A 69 4.76 -2.19 0.17
CA LEU A 69 5.92 -1.94 1.02
C LEU A 69 7.18 -1.74 0.19
N SER A 70 7.39 -2.56 -0.83
CA SER A 70 8.54 -2.43 -1.71
C SER A 70 8.49 -1.13 -2.52
N PHE A 71 7.31 -0.78 -3.04
CA PHE A 71 7.14 0.46 -3.78
C PHE A 71 7.48 1.67 -2.91
N ALA A 72 6.90 1.74 -1.71
CA ALA A 72 7.12 2.87 -0.81
C ALA A 72 8.58 2.96 -0.37
N ALA A 73 9.27 1.82 -0.18
CA ALA A 73 10.68 1.82 0.19
C ALA A 73 11.58 2.36 -0.94
N MET A 74 11.16 2.21 -2.19
CA MET A 74 11.95 2.61 -3.37
C MET A 74 11.60 3.99 -3.89
N HIS A 75 10.60 4.66 -3.34
CA HIS A 75 10.12 5.94 -3.87
C HIS A 75 9.98 6.95 -2.73
N ASP A 76 10.86 7.96 -2.73
CA ASP A 76 10.77 9.05 -1.77
C ASP A 76 9.45 9.82 -1.95
N GLY A 77 8.86 10.23 -0.84
CA GLY A 77 7.62 11.00 -0.87
C GLY A 77 6.37 10.15 -0.95
N CYS A 78 6.52 8.84 -0.97
CA CYS A 78 5.38 7.91 -0.90
C CYS A 78 5.54 7.03 0.33
N MET A 79 4.53 6.98 1.18
CA MET A 79 4.57 6.14 2.38
C MET A 79 3.60 4.98 2.26
N PRO A 80 3.85 3.87 2.97
CA PRO A 80 2.89 2.78 3.01
C PRO A 80 1.73 3.14 3.94
N LEU A 81 0.55 2.62 3.62
CA LEU A 81 -0.63 2.70 4.48
C LEU A 81 -1.10 1.30 4.82
N MET A 82 -1.31 1.05 6.10
CA MET A 82 -1.84 -0.22 6.58
C MET A 82 -3.22 0.00 7.20
N ASP A 83 -4.17 -0.86 6.81
CA ASP A 83 -5.51 -0.88 7.39
C ASP A 83 -5.61 -2.08 8.31
N ASN A 84 -5.95 -1.85 9.57
CA ASN A 84 -6.02 -2.94 10.55
C ASN A 84 -7.12 -3.96 10.26
N GLY A 85 -8.07 -3.62 9.41
CA GLY A 85 -9.13 -4.52 8.98
C GLY A 85 -8.78 -5.38 7.77
N HIS A 86 -7.61 -5.16 7.14
CA HIS A 86 -7.21 -5.88 5.92
C HIS A 86 -6.41 -7.16 6.18
N TYR A 87 -6.00 -7.39 7.40
CA TYR A 87 -5.16 -8.54 7.75
C TYR A 87 -5.96 -9.61 8.46
N HIS A 88 -5.38 -10.80 8.54
CA HIS A 88 -5.97 -11.89 9.30
C HIS A 88 -6.24 -11.42 10.73
N PRO A 89 -7.34 -11.85 11.38
CA PRO A 89 -7.66 -11.39 12.73
C PRO A 89 -6.58 -11.63 13.77
N GLN A 90 -5.67 -12.58 13.54
CA GLN A 90 -4.55 -12.85 14.43
C GLN A 90 -3.30 -12.05 14.09
N GLU A 91 -3.32 -11.26 13.03
CA GLU A 91 -2.23 -10.37 12.65
C GLU A 91 -2.54 -8.96 13.10
N TYR A 92 -1.81 -8.48 14.10
CA TYR A 92 -2.00 -7.15 14.62
C TYR A 92 -1.08 -6.16 13.91
N VAL A 93 -1.64 -5.05 13.44
CA VAL A 93 -0.85 -3.99 12.81
C VAL A 93 0.20 -3.45 13.77
N SER A 94 -0.11 -3.38 15.06
CA SER A 94 0.85 -2.93 16.08
C SER A 94 2.15 -3.75 16.10
N ASP A 95 2.07 -5.04 15.75
CA ASP A 95 3.26 -5.89 15.69
C ASP A 95 4.14 -5.57 14.49
N LYS A 96 3.60 -4.91 13.47
CA LYS A 96 4.32 -4.57 12.25
C LYS A 96 5.07 -3.25 12.36
N ILE A 97 4.65 -2.38 13.29
CA ILE A 97 5.16 -1.02 13.42
C ILE A 97 6.68 -0.96 13.66
N PRO A 98 7.26 -1.73 14.61
CA PRO A 98 8.70 -1.65 14.83
C PRO A 98 9.54 -1.95 13.59
N ALA A 99 9.15 -2.95 12.82
CA ALA A 99 9.85 -3.29 11.57
C ALA A 99 9.71 -2.17 10.54
N MET A 100 8.53 -1.57 10.45
CA MET A 100 8.27 -0.47 9.52
C MET A 100 9.14 0.74 9.83
N LEU A 101 9.30 1.06 11.11
CA LEU A 101 10.08 2.23 11.52
C LEU A 101 11.58 2.08 11.24
N CYS A 102 12.06 0.86 10.97
CA CYS A 102 13.44 0.66 10.52
C CYS A 102 13.70 1.20 9.12
N PHE A 103 12.67 1.31 8.29
CA PHE A 103 12.82 1.63 6.87
C PHE A 103 12.07 2.88 6.43
N TYR A 104 11.03 3.28 7.16
CA TYR A 104 10.18 4.40 6.78
C TYR A 104 10.22 5.48 7.85
N PRO A 105 10.46 6.75 7.45
CA PRO A 105 10.40 7.86 8.41
C PRO A 105 8.97 8.11 8.90
N GLU A 106 7.98 7.78 8.08
CA GLU A 106 6.57 7.89 8.42
C GLU A 106 5.76 6.89 7.60
N PHE A 107 4.60 6.55 8.10
CA PHE A 107 3.62 5.72 7.39
C PHE A 107 2.23 6.08 7.90
N ALA A 108 1.20 5.66 7.14
CA ALA A 108 -0.18 5.96 7.47
C ALA A 108 -0.90 4.73 7.97
N LEU A 109 -1.88 4.94 8.83
CA LEU A 109 -2.74 3.89 9.35
C LEU A 109 -4.20 4.24 9.06
N HIS A 110 -4.95 3.25 8.61
CA HIS A 110 -6.39 3.33 8.52
C HIS A 110 -6.95 2.46 9.64
N LEU A 111 -7.55 3.10 10.63
CA LEU A 111 -8.10 2.40 11.77
C LEU A 111 -9.57 2.19 11.54
N SER A 112 -9.98 0.94 11.43
CA SER A 112 -11.37 0.57 11.29
C SER A 112 -11.84 -0.27 12.46
N LEU A 113 -13.12 -0.10 12.82
CA LEU A 113 -13.75 -0.95 13.81
C LEU A 113 -14.15 -2.27 13.14
N ILE A 114 -13.77 -3.34 13.76
CA ILE A 114 -14.06 -4.67 13.25
C ILE A 114 -15.18 -5.29 14.09
#